data_dfe4bf6a4fbea1e5d83ebf7a34e42ab5
#
_entry.id   dfe4bf6a4fbea1e5d83ebf7a34e42ab5
#
_cell.length_a   1.000
_cell.length_b   1.000
_cell.length_c   1.000
_cell.angle_alpha   90.00
_cell.angle_beta   90.00
_cell.angle_gamma   90.00
#
_symmetry.space_group_name_H-M   'P 1'
#
loop_
_entity.id
_entity.type
_entity.pdbx_description
1 polymer ?
#
loop_
_entity_poly.entity_id
_entity_poly.type
_entity_poly.pdbx_seq_one_letter_code
_entity_poly.pdbx_strand_id
1 'polypeptide(L)'
;MRAACVPGLPTASLLWTPPLPALPGPQPPPAGSKIQRDLETLRATYSNFTSNTEAEVQALHAQGGCLQETITSLKAVVENQGHQLQAARSLNDKVLSLESKLEKEQQELKAGYSDMVVQVQELARDLNSLSCQMAVLKSNGSQKTCCPINWLEHEGSCYWFSSTGKPXPEAENYCQMANAHLVVVSSLEKQKFLEQHTSSVDTWIGLTDQDGSWTWMDGTNYEKGFQFWSPQQPDNWNGHDLGGGEDCAHFMDSGQWDDNVYTRPFHWVWEKKLGRAR
;
A
#
# COMPACT_ATOMS: atom_id res chain seq x y z
N MET A 1 -0.88 -30.40 22.45
CA MET A 1 0.38 -31.07 22.07
C MET A 1 0.46 -32.40 22.82
N ARG A 2 0.20 -33.51 22.15
CA ARG A 2 0.34 -34.82 22.74
C ARG A 2 1.72 -35.39 22.36
N ALA A 3 2.39 -35.98 23.34
CA ALA A 3 3.74 -36.51 23.18
C ALA A 3 3.82 -37.55 22.07
N ALA A 4 4.83 -37.49 21.25
CA ALA A 4 5.11 -38.47 20.22
C ALA A 4 5.46 -39.81 20.85
N CYS A 5 4.92 -40.91 20.32
CA CYS A 5 5.31 -42.25 20.72
C CYS A 5 6.75 -42.53 20.28
N VAL A 6 7.68 -42.39 21.20
CA VAL A 6 9.07 -42.81 20.96
C VAL A 6 9.24 -44.18 21.64
N PRO A 7 9.46 -45.25 20.92
CA PRO A 7 9.76 -46.55 21.55
C PRO A 7 11.14 -46.47 22.20
N GLY A 8 11.16 -46.66 23.53
CA GLY A 8 12.41 -46.81 24.27
C GLY A 8 13.08 -48.12 23.88
N LEU A 9 14.28 -48.04 23.34
CA LEU A 9 15.11 -49.24 23.12
C LEU A 9 15.49 -49.85 24.47
N PRO A 10 15.27 -51.15 24.70
CA PRO A 10 15.76 -51.80 25.92
C PRO A 10 17.30 -51.84 25.91
N THR A 11 17.91 -51.14 26.83
CA THR A 11 19.37 -51.24 27.02
C THR A 11 19.66 -52.54 27.77
N ALA A 12 20.10 -53.53 27.03
CA ALA A 12 20.61 -54.77 27.63
C ALA A 12 22.01 -54.49 28.22
N SER A 13 22.06 -54.31 29.51
CA SER A 13 23.35 -54.25 30.21
C SER A 13 23.88 -55.65 30.44
N LEU A 14 24.81 -56.07 29.60
CA LEU A 14 25.57 -57.34 29.80
C LEU A 14 26.62 -57.05 30.88
N LEU A 15 26.33 -57.45 32.13
CA LEU A 15 27.33 -57.51 33.20
C LEU A 15 28.16 -58.76 33.03
N TRP A 16 29.39 -58.58 32.59
CA TRP A 16 30.38 -59.65 32.45
C TRP A 16 31.10 -59.85 33.78
N THR A 17 30.91 -61.02 34.46
CA THR A 17 31.68 -61.41 35.66
C THR A 17 32.76 -62.39 35.23
N PRO A 18 34.01 -62.13 35.60
CA PRO A 18 35.09 -63.10 35.24
C PRO A 18 34.99 -64.36 36.03
N PRO A 19 35.40 -65.55 35.45
CA PRO A 19 35.32 -66.81 36.13
C PRO A 19 36.43 -66.97 37.21
N LEU A 20 36.08 -67.58 38.34
CA LEU A 20 37.01 -67.99 39.42
C LEU A 20 37.91 -69.15 38.99
N PRO A 21 39.14 -69.28 39.51
CA PRO A 21 40.06 -70.32 39.09
C PRO A 21 39.59 -71.76 39.47
N ALA A 22 39.77 -72.71 38.58
CA ALA A 22 39.28 -74.04 38.70
C ALA A 22 40.08 -74.89 39.73
N LEU A 23 39.38 -75.55 40.65
CA LEU A 23 39.87 -76.61 41.47
C LEU A 23 40.04 -77.89 40.66
N PRO A 24 40.96 -78.78 41.01
CA PRO A 24 41.22 -80.02 40.21
C PRO A 24 39.97 -80.86 40.10
N GLY A 25 39.69 -81.31 38.86
CA GLY A 25 38.41 -81.84 38.49
C GLY A 25 38.15 -83.30 38.90
N PRO A 26 36.86 -83.56 39.13
CA PRO A 26 36.42 -84.94 39.30
C PRO A 26 36.45 -85.67 37.95
N GLN A 27 36.54 -87.02 38.01
CA GLN A 27 36.48 -87.91 36.87
C GLN A 27 35.33 -87.57 35.92
N PRO A 28 35.52 -87.80 34.57
CA PRO A 28 34.46 -87.49 33.64
C PRO A 28 33.19 -88.27 33.99
N PRO A 29 32.06 -87.51 34.01
CA PRO A 29 30.79 -88.16 34.33
C PRO A 29 30.39 -89.22 33.30
N PRO A 30 29.62 -90.25 33.62
CA PRO A 30 29.11 -91.20 32.66
C PRO A 30 28.31 -90.56 31.53
N ALA A 31 28.31 -91.17 30.33
CA ALA A 31 27.72 -90.60 29.11
C ALA A 31 26.28 -90.06 29.33
N GLY A 32 25.51 -90.68 30.21
CA GLY A 32 24.16 -90.17 30.56
C GLY A 32 24.14 -88.79 31.22
N SER A 33 25.13 -88.40 32.02
CA SER A 33 25.19 -87.12 32.66
C SER A 33 25.56 -85.98 31.66
N LYS A 34 26.24 -86.25 30.59
CA LYS A 34 26.51 -85.34 29.51
C LYS A 34 25.21 -84.97 28.74
N ILE A 35 24.48 -86.06 28.33
CA ILE A 35 23.19 -85.89 27.63
C ILE A 35 22.20 -85.06 28.51
N GLN A 36 22.17 -85.32 29.79
CA GLN A 36 21.31 -84.58 30.70
C GLN A 36 21.65 -83.03 30.74
N ARG A 37 22.92 -82.69 30.80
CA ARG A 37 23.39 -81.31 30.77
C ARG A 37 23.09 -80.64 29.40
N ASP A 38 23.31 -81.38 28.31
CA ASP A 38 23.02 -80.84 26.96
C ASP A 38 21.53 -80.58 26.79
N LEU A 39 20.65 -81.44 27.34
CA LEU A 39 19.20 -81.24 27.35
C LEU A 39 18.77 -80.05 28.20
N GLU A 40 19.38 -79.83 29.35
CA GLU A 40 19.10 -78.66 30.21
C GLU A 40 19.54 -77.36 29.51
N THR A 41 20.69 -77.34 28.83
CA THR A 41 21.18 -76.23 28.07
C THR A 41 20.24 -75.94 26.90
N LEU A 42 19.79 -76.95 26.18
CA LEU A 42 18.84 -76.74 25.08
C LEU A 42 17.52 -76.23 25.59
N ARG A 43 16.99 -76.70 26.70
CA ARG A 43 15.78 -76.22 27.32
C ARG A 43 15.92 -74.73 27.70
N ALA A 44 17.03 -74.30 28.28
CA ALA A 44 17.31 -72.96 28.67
C ALA A 44 17.39 -72.05 27.43
N THR A 45 18.12 -72.50 26.40
CA THR A 45 18.23 -71.69 25.14
C THR A 45 16.87 -71.61 24.44
N TYR A 46 16.08 -72.65 24.41
CA TYR A 46 14.73 -72.62 23.82
C TYR A 46 13.80 -71.71 24.62
N SER A 47 13.82 -71.75 25.94
CA SER A 47 13.03 -70.86 26.81
C SER A 47 13.41 -69.44 26.59
N ASN A 48 14.70 -69.10 26.54
CA ASN A 48 15.16 -67.72 26.28
C ASN A 48 14.71 -67.23 24.88
N PHE A 49 14.86 -68.13 23.88
CA PHE A 49 14.40 -67.77 22.52
C PHE A 49 12.88 -67.46 22.48
N THR A 50 12.09 -68.35 23.10
CA THR A 50 10.62 -68.15 23.14
C THR A 50 10.26 -66.87 23.86
N SER A 51 10.87 -66.59 25.02
CA SER A 51 10.61 -65.35 25.79
C SER A 51 10.97 -64.08 25.00
N ASN A 52 12.15 -64.11 24.35
CA ASN A 52 12.56 -62.95 23.50
C ASN A 52 11.61 -62.75 22.31
N THR A 53 11.20 -63.81 21.64
CA THR A 53 10.25 -63.73 20.52
C THR A 53 8.91 -63.23 20.97
N GLU A 54 8.39 -63.63 22.12
CA GLU A 54 7.13 -63.09 22.71
C GLU A 54 7.26 -61.64 23.03
N ALA A 55 8.39 -61.17 23.59
CA ALA A 55 8.63 -59.79 23.88
C ALA A 55 8.65 -58.92 22.61
N GLU A 56 9.33 -59.42 21.55
CA GLU A 56 9.38 -58.74 20.24
C GLU A 56 7.97 -58.60 19.61
N VAL A 57 7.18 -59.70 19.66
CA VAL A 57 5.79 -59.68 19.15
C VAL A 57 4.94 -58.69 19.93
N GLN A 58 5.08 -58.62 21.25
CA GLN A 58 4.35 -57.65 22.08
C GLN A 58 4.76 -56.22 21.74
N ALA A 59 6.05 -55.96 21.53
CA ALA A 59 6.55 -54.63 21.14
C ALA A 59 5.99 -54.21 19.77
N LEU A 60 5.98 -55.11 18.79
CA LEU A 60 5.42 -54.88 17.45
C LEU A 60 3.90 -54.61 17.54
N HIS A 61 3.17 -55.31 18.39
CA HIS A 61 1.74 -55.10 18.62
C HIS A 61 1.48 -53.66 19.19
N ALA A 62 2.29 -53.26 20.16
CA ALA A 62 2.20 -51.94 20.79
C ALA A 62 2.51 -50.84 19.77
N GLN A 63 3.53 -51.00 18.92
CA GLN A 63 3.87 -50.09 17.84
C GLN A 63 2.71 -49.98 16.82
N GLY A 64 2.11 -51.13 16.46
CA GLY A 64 0.93 -51.15 15.57
C GLY A 64 -0.24 -50.39 16.12
N GLY A 65 -0.51 -50.52 17.40
CA GLY A 65 -1.57 -49.72 18.09
C GLY A 65 -1.29 -48.23 18.05
N CYS A 66 -0.08 -47.81 18.39
CA CYS A 66 0.33 -46.41 18.33
C CYS A 66 0.22 -45.82 16.91
N LEU A 67 0.62 -46.59 15.91
CA LEU A 67 0.52 -46.19 14.51
C LEU A 67 -0.95 -46.01 14.09
N GLN A 68 -1.84 -46.89 14.50
CA GLN A 68 -3.27 -46.82 14.22
C GLN A 68 -3.91 -45.54 14.85
N GLU A 69 -3.52 -45.23 16.07
CA GLU A 69 -3.99 -43.99 16.74
C GLU A 69 -3.52 -42.74 15.97
N THR A 70 -2.25 -42.75 15.53
CA THR A 70 -1.68 -41.63 14.74
C THR A 70 -2.43 -41.47 13.43
N ILE A 71 -2.71 -42.55 12.72
CA ILE A 71 -3.48 -42.52 11.46
C ILE A 71 -4.88 -41.93 11.70
N THR A 72 -5.52 -42.35 12.78
CA THR A 72 -6.87 -41.85 13.11
C THR A 72 -6.82 -40.35 13.40
N SER A 73 -5.83 -39.87 14.15
CA SER A 73 -5.64 -38.45 14.45
C SER A 73 -5.36 -37.65 13.17
N LEU A 74 -4.48 -38.16 12.29
CA LEU A 74 -4.18 -37.48 11.02
C LEU A 74 -5.40 -37.38 10.10
N LYS A 75 -6.24 -38.43 10.04
CA LYS A 75 -7.49 -38.42 9.29
C LYS A 75 -8.40 -37.25 9.76
N ALA A 76 -8.56 -37.11 11.07
CA ALA A 76 -9.39 -36.04 11.63
C ALA A 76 -8.84 -34.64 11.30
N VAL A 77 -7.49 -34.48 11.31
CA VAL A 77 -6.86 -33.21 10.92
C VAL A 77 -7.10 -32.92 9.44
N VAL A 78 -6.94 -33.90 8.56
CA VAL A 78 -7.15 -33.75 7.11
C VAL A 78 -8.61 -33.38 6.80
N GLU A 79 -9.56 -34.04 7.46
CA GLU A 79 -11.00 -33.70 7.32
C GLU A 79 -11.28 -32.26 7.73
N ASN A 80 -10.75 -31.83 8.88
CA ASN A 80 -10.91 -30.46 9.36
C ASN A 80 -10.30 -29.43 8.39
N GLN A 81 -9.11 -29.71 7.87
CA GLN A 81 -8.47 -28.86 6.86
C GLN A 81 -9.31 -28.79 5.57
N GLY A 82 -9.91 -29.89 5.18
CA GLY A 82 -10.83 -29.93 4.04
C GLY A 82 -12.02 -28.97 4.22
N HIS A 83 -12.64 -28.96 5.38
CA HIS A 83 -13.74 -28.04 5.71
C HIS A 83 -13.27 -26.56 5.70
N GLN A 84 -12.10 -26.29 6.28
CA GLN A 84 -11.54 -24.93 6.30
C GLN A 84 -11.23 -24.45 4.87
N LEU A 85 -10.69 -25.30 4.01
CA LEU A 85 -10.40 -24.97 2.63
C LEU A 85 -11.69 -24.66 1.84
N GLN A 86 -12.75 -25.42 2.08
CA GLN A 86 -14.05 -25.19 1.44
C GLN A 86 -14.65 -23.83 1.90
N ALA A 87 -14.56 -23.52 3.18
CA ALA A 87 -15.02 -22.24 3.73
C ALA A 87 -14.20 -21.06 3.13
N ALA A 88 -12.89 -21.22 3.01
CA ALA A 88 -12.02 -20.20 2.42
C ALA A 88 -12.37 -19.94 0.94
N ARG A 89 -12.65 -21.00 0.17
CA ARG A 89 -13.09 -20.87 -1.23
C ARG A 89 -14.39 -20.08 -1.33
N SER A 90 -15.39 -20.42 -0.50
CA SER A 90 -16.68 -19.70 -0.46
C SER A 90 -16.50 -18.22 -0.11
N LEU A 91 -15.58 -17.91 0.80
CA LEU A 91 -15.26 -16.52 1.17
C LEU A 91 -14.60 -15.79 -0.01
N ASN A 92 -13.67 -16.43 -0.69
CA ASN A 92 -13.01 -15.86 -1.88
C ASN A 92 -14.03 -15.52 -2.99
N ASP A 93 -15.00 -16.40 -3.24
CA ASP A 93 -16.06 -16.16 -4.23
C ASP A 93 -16.90 -14.93 -3.87
N LYS A 94 -17.19 -14.73 -2.56
CA LYS A 94 -17.90 -13.55 -2.08
C LYS A 94 -17.06 -12.28 -2.27
N VAL A 95 -15.77 -12.33 -1.99
CA VAL A 95 -14.85 -11.19 -2.20
C VAL A 95 -14.86 -10.77 -3.67
N LEU A 96 -14.68 -11.72 -4.59
CA LEU A 96 -14.69 -11.44 -6.05
C LEU A 96 -16.03 -10.82 -6.48
N SER A 97 -17.14 -11.30 -5.94
CA SER A 97 -18.47 -10.73 -6.24
C SER A 97 -18.60 -9.30 -5.73
N LEU A 98 -18.09 -9.01 -4.54
CA LEU A 98 -18.13 -7.66 -3.94
C LEU A 98 -17.21 -6.69 -4.72
N GLU A 99 -16.02 -7.15 -5.12
CA GLU A 99 -15.09 -6.36 -5.95
C GLU A 99 -15.75 -5.94 -7.26
N SER A 100 -16.40 -6.88 -7.95
CA SER A 100 -17.10 -6.60 -9.20
C SER A 100 -18.24 -5.57 -9.02
N LYS A 101 -18.99 -5.67 -7.92
CA LYS A 101 -20.05 -4.69 -7.61
C LYS A 101 -19.45 -3.31 -7.32
N LEU A 102 -18.38 -3.26 -6.54
CA LEU A 102 -17.70 -2.00 -6.20
C LEU A 102 -17.16 -1.31 -7.45
N GLU A 103 -16.54 -2.05 -8.36
CA GLU A 103 -16.06 -1.51 -9.63
C GLU A 103 -17.20 -0.89 -10.45
N LYS A 104 -18.32 -1.58 -10.52
CA LYS A 104 -19.50 -1.08 -11.24
C LYS A 104 -20.04 0.22 -10.62
N GLU A 105 -20.22 0.23 -9.30
CA GLU A 105 -20.69 1.43 -8.58
C GLU A 105 -19.71 2.60 -8.75
N GLN A 106 -18.40 2.33 -8.73
CA GLN A 106 -17.37 3.34 -8.94
C GLN A 106 -17.45 3.93 -10.34
N GLN A 107 -17.69 3.10 -11.37
CA GLN A 107 -17.85 3.57 -12.75
C GLN A 107 -19.12 4.43 -12.92
N GLU A 108 -20.23 4.01 -12.32
CA GLU A 108 -21.49 4.77 -12.34
C GLU A 108 -21.33 6.12 -11.65
N LEU A 109 -20.67 6.14 -10.49
CA LEU A 109 -20.38 7.38 -9.76
C LEU A 109 -19.49 8.32 -10.56
N LYS A 110 -18.44 7.79 -11.20
CA LYS A 110 -17.51 8.56 -12.03
C LYS A 110 -18.25 9.19 -13.23
N ALA A 111 -19.13 8.44 -13.87
CA ALA A 111 -19.94 8.95 -14.99
C ALA A 111 -20.89 10.07 -14.51
N GLY A 112 -21.60 9.86 -13.41
CA GLY A 112 -22.49 10.86 -12.82
C GLY A 112 -21.75 12.13 -12.41
N TYR A 113 -20.56 11.99 -11.83
CA TYR A 113 -19.71 13.13 -11.47
C TYR A 113 -19.28 13.91 -12.72
N SER A 114 -18.89 13.22 -13.79
CA SER A 114 -18.52 13.86 -15.06
C SER A 114 -19.67 14.68 -15.66
N ASP A 115 -20.87 14.10 -15.68
CA ASP A 115 -22.07 14.79 -16.19
C ASP A 115 -22.39 16.03 -15.34
N MET A 116 -22.27 15.91 -14.03
CA MET A 116 -22.51 17.04 -13.11
C MET A 116 -21.49 18.17 -13.35
N VAL A 117 -20.23 17.84 -13.56
CA VAL A 117 -19.17 18.83 -13.86
C VAL A 117 -19.52 19.60 -15.15
N VAL A 118 -19.95 18.89 -16.20
CA VAL A 118 -20.35 19.53 -17.47
C VAL A 118 -21.52 20.49 -17.24
N GLN A 119 -22.55 20.08 -16.50
CA GLN A 119 -23.71 20.93 -16.20
C GLN A 119 -23.32 22.17 -15.41
N VAL A 120 -22.45 22.01 -14.40
CA VAL A 120 -21.95 23.15 -13.59
C VAL A 120 -21.16 24.11 -14.47
N GLN A 121 -20.34 23.62 -15.38
CA GLN A 121 -19.57 24.46 -16.31
C GLN A 121 -20.49 25.23 -17.27
N GLU A 122 -21.57 24.62 -17.76
CA GLU A 122 -22.56 25.30 -18.60
C GLU A 122 -23.27 26.41 -17.82
N LEU A 123 -23.76 26.11 -16.62
CA LEU A 123 -24.40 27.10 -15.76
C LEU A 123 -23.46 28.26 -15.42
N ALA A 124 -22.20 28.00 -15.15
CA ALA A 124 -21.20 29.04 -14.89
C ALA A 124 -20.97 29.90 -16.12
N ARG A 125 -20.94 29.33 -17.32
CA ARG A 125 -20.83 30.10 -18.57
C ARG A 125 -22.04 30.99 -18.79
N ASP A 126 -23.24 30.49 -18.57
CA ASP A 126 -24.49 31.28 -18.73
C ASP A 126 -24.55 32.42 -17.73
N LEU A 127 -24.19 32.14 -16.47
CA LEU A 127 -24.15 33.18 -15.43
C LEU A 127 -23.14 34.27 -15.78
N ASN A 128 -21.96 33.92 -16.26
CA ASN A 128 -20.94 34.87 -16.69
C ASN A 128 -21.43 35.72 -17.88
N SER A 129 -22.10 35.06 -18.85
CA SER A 129 -22.70 35.74 -20.02
C SER A 129 -23.74 36.80 -19.57
N LEU A 130 -24.66 36.39 -18.69
CA LEU A 130 -25.69 37.30 -18.14
C LEU A 130 -25.06 38.46 -17.36
N SER A 131 -24.03 38.14 -16.54
CA SER A 131 -23.30 39.17 -15.79
C SER A 131 -22.66 40.20 -16.72
N CYS A 132 -22.04 39.72 -17.82
CA CYS A 132 -21.45 40.60 -18.84
C CYS A 132 -22.50 41.47 -19.53
N GLN A 133 -23.63 40.88 -19.91
CA GLN A 133 -24.74 41.64 -20.52
C GLN A 133 -25.25 42.75 -19.58
N MET A 134 -25.39 42.42 -18.29
CA MET A 134 -25.78 43.40 -17.28
C MET A 134 -24.77 44.55 -17.15
N ALA A 135 -23.48 44.23 -17.19
CA ALA A 135 -22.40 45.21 -17.12
C ALA A 135 -22.46 46.16 -18.35
N VAL A 136 -22.68 45.64 -19.54
CA VAL A 136 -22.84 46.42 -20.78
C VAL A 136 -24.05 47.35 -20.67
N LEU A 137 -25.18 46.84 -20.19
CA LEU A 137 -26.40 47.65 -20.00
C LEU A 137 -26.18 48.82 -19.00
N LYS A 138 -25.52 48.49 -17.86
CA LYS A 138 -25.22 49.48 -16.82
C LYS A 138 -24.24 50.56 -17.32
N SER A 139 -23.33 50.21 -18.23
CA SER A 139 -22.34 51.16 -18.77
C SER A 139 -22.82 51.91 -20.04
N ASN A 140 -24.09 51.80 -20.40
CA ASN A 140 -24.64 52.33 -21.66
C ASN A 140 -23.89 51.85 -22.89
N GLY A 141 -23.43 50.59 -22.86
CA GLY A 141 -22.73 49.95 -23.99
C GLY A 141 -21.25 50.29 -24.13
N SER A 142 -20.68 51.01 -23.19
CA SER A 142 -19.24 51.36 -23.26
C SER A 142 -18.32 50.21 -22.87
N GLN A 143 -18.76 49.30 -21.99
CA GLN A 143 -17.96 48.16 -21.54
C GLN A 143 -18.22 46.94 -22.47
N LYS A 144 -17.22 46.48 -23.21
CA LYS A 144 -17.31 45.36 -24.16
C LYS A 144 -16.69 44.06 -23.65
N THR A 145 -16.10 44.10 -22.48
CA THR A 145 -15.41 42.95 -21.86
C THR A 145 -15.76 42.90 -20.39
N CYS A 146 -15.67 41.73 -19.81
CA CYS A 146 -15.90 41.59 -18.37
C CYS A 146 -15.26 40.29 -17.81
N CYS A 147 -15.00 40.34 -16.52
CA CYS A 147 -14.58 39.17 -15.76
C CYS A 147 -15.78 38.45 -15.12
N PRO A 148 -15.68 37.14 -14.83
CA PRO A 148 -16.71 36.48 -14.05
C PRO A 148 -16.94 37.15 -12.69
N ILE A 149 -18.11 36.89 -12.10
CA ILE A 149 -18.46 37.43 -10.77
C ILE A 149 -17.38 37.01 -9.76
N ASN A 150 -16.95 37.98 -8.94
CA ASN A 150 -15.91 37.80 -7.91
C ASN A 150 -14.49 37.57 -8.45
N TRP A 151 -14.29 37.81 -9.76
CA TRP A 151 -12.93 37.82 -10.31
C TRP A 151 -12.49 39.30 -10.47
N LEU A 152 -11.20 39.54 -10.31
CA LEU A 152 -10.60 40.87 -10.48
C LEU A 152 -10.03 41.02 -11.87
N GLU A 153 -10.27 42.18 -12.49
CA GLU A 153 -9.69 42.51 -13.80
C GLU A 153 -8.36 43.22 -13.62
N HIS A 154 -7.33 42.77 -14.34
CA HIS A 154 -6.04 43.43 -14.40
C HIS A 154 -5.37 43.12 -15.74
N GLU A 155 -4.93 44.16 -16.46
CA GLU A 155 -4.17 44.05 -17.73
C GLU A 155 -4.76 43.06 -18.75
N GLY A 156 -6.09 43.07 -18.93
CA GLY A 156 -6.75 42.26 -19.94
C GLY A 156 -6.93 40.79 -19.57
N SER A 157 -6.69 40.43 -18.32
CA SER A 157 -6.97 39.12 -17.74
C SER A 157 -7.86 39.25 -16.52
N CYS A 158 -8.50 38.18 -16.14
CA CYS A 158 -9.33 38.04 -14.95
C CYS A 158 -8.67 37.12 -13.95
N TYR A 159 -8.64 37.45 -12.70
CA TYR A 159 -7.95 36.73 -11.63
C TYR A 159 -8.92 36.35 -10.51
N TRP A 160 -8.79 35.13 -10.01
CA TRP A 160 -9.54 34.68 -8.86
C TRP A 160 -8.57 34.13 -7.82
N PHE A 161 -8.77 34.52 -6.57
CA PHE A 161 -7.90 34.15 -5.44
C PHE A 161 -8.64 33.15 -4.54
N SER A 162 -8.03 32.02 -4.23
CA SER A 162 -8.67 31.02 -3.38
C SER A 162 -8.76 31.51 -1.93
N SER A 163 -9.77 31.05 -1.21
CA SER A 163 -9.93 31.29 0.23
C SER A 163 -9.52 30.07 1.07
N THR A 164 -9.04 29.00 0.44
CA THR A 164 -8.64 27.74 1.11
C THR A 164 -7.37 27.23 0.47
N GLY A 165 -6.67 26.31 1.15
CA GLY A 165 -5.47 25.65 0.61
C GLY A 165 -5.81 24.34 -0.05
N LYS A 166 -5.05 23.99 -1.14
CA LYS A 166 -5.10 22.69 -1.80
C LYS A 166 -3.72 22.30 -2.37
N PRO A 167 -3.46 21.02 -2.53
CA PRO A 167 -2.32 20.57 -3.35
C PRO A 167 -2.43 21.04 -4.81
N UNK A 168 -1.25 21.26 -5.57
CA UNK A 168 -1.22 21.64 -6.64
C UNK A 168 -1.96 21.02 -7.45
N PRO A 169 -1.89 19.83 -7.73
CA PRO A 169 -2.70 19.18 -8.77
C PRO A 169 -4.21 19.41 -8.63
N GLU A 170 -4.69 19.46 -7.40
CA GLU A 170 -6.09 19.79 -7.16
C GLU A 170 -6.41 21.24 -7.58
N ALA A 171 -5.54 22.19 -7.24
CA ALA A 171 -5.70 23.60 -7.61
C ALA A 171 -5.77 23.72 -9.14
N GLU A 172 -4.89 23.07 -9.87
CA GLU A 172 -4.87 23.10 -11.34
C GLU A 172 -6.14 22.46 -11.94
N ASN A 173 -6.58 21.32 -11.42
CA ASN A 173 -7.82 20.67 -11.86
C ASN A 173 -9.01 21.61 -11.70
N TYR A 174 -9.10 22.35 -10.59
CA TYR A 174 -10.15 23.35 -10.37
C TYR A 174 -10.03 24.50 -11.37
N CYS A 175 -8.81 24.94 -11.71
CA CYS A 175 -8.59 25.97 -12.76
C CYS A 175 -9.19 25.55 -14.09
N GLN A 176 -8.90 24.32 -14.51
CA GLN A 176 -9.36 23.77 -15.80
C GLN A 176 -10.91 23.73 -15.87
N MET A 177 -11.58 23.40 -14.78
CA MET A 177 -13.04 23.41 -14.72
C MET A 177 -13.62 24.82 -14.96
N ALA A 178 -12.89 25.85 -14.56
CA ALA A 178 -13.30 27.26 -14.79
C ALA A 178 -12.84 27.80 -16.17
N ASN A 179 -12.23 26.98 -17.02
CA ASN A 179 -11.55 27.38 -18.25
C ASN A 179 -10.49 28.47 -17.95
N ALA A 180 -9.70 28.22 -16.91
CA ALA A 180 -8.62 29.08 -16.43
C ALA A 180 -7.36 28.20 -16.25
N HIS A 181 -6.27 28.79 -15.87
CA HIS A 181 -5.03 28.13 -15.48
C HIS A 181 -4.47 28.79 -14.22
N LEU A 182 -3.52 28.14 -13.56
CA LEU A 182 -2.79 28.78 -12.47
C LEU A 182 -2.03 29.98 -13.05
N VAL A 183 -1.95 31.07 -12.28
CA VAL A 183 -1.45 32.36 -12.75
C VAL A 183 -0.01 32.25 -13.28
N VAL A 184 0.23 32.88 -14.43
CA VAL A 184 1.56 33.05 -15.03
C VAL A 184 2.07 34.46 -14.70
N VAL A 185 3.18 34.58 -13.99
CA VAL A 185 3.73 35.88 -13.58
C VAL A 185 4.71 36.37 -14.63
N SER A 186 4.26 37.26 -15.50
CA SER A 186 4.99 37.66 -16.71
C SER A 186 5.67 39.02 -16.60
N SER A 187 5.37 39.80 -15.55
CA SER A 187 5.92 41.15 -15.39
C SER A 187 5.97 41.55 -13.92
N LEU A 188 6.76 42.59 -13.62
CA LEU A 188 6.83 43.19 -12.28
C LEU A 188 5.48 43.83 -11.88
N GLU A 189 4.77 44.41 -12.82
CA GLU A 189 3.45 45.02 -12.59
C GLU A 189 2.43 43.96 -12.14
N LYS A 190 2.44 42.83 -12.84
CA LYS A 190 1.59 41.69 -12.49
C LYS A 190 1.98 41.08 -11.14
N GLN A 191 3.27 40.94 -10.90
CA GLN A 191 3.82 40.48 -9.62
C GLN A 191 3.25 41.33 -8.45
N LYS A 192 3.37 42.64 -8.56
CA LYS A 192 2.87 43.59 -7.52
C LYS A 192 1.35 43.52 -7.34
N PHE A 193 0.61 43.33 -8.44
CA PHE A 193 -0.85 43.17 -8.37
C PHE A 193 -1.19 41.90 -7.58
N LEU A 194 -0.52 40.80 -7.87
CA LEU A 194 -0.76 39.52 -7.19
C LEU A 194 -0.39 39.60 -5.70
N GLU A 195 0.77 40.17 -5.35
CA GLU A 195 1.20 40.36 -3.96
C GLU A 195 0.14 41.12 -3.13
N GLN A 196 -0.51 42.16 -3.70
CA GLN A 196 -1.54 42.90 -3.02
C GLN A 196 -2.78 42.09 -2.66
N HIS A 197 -2.98 40.93 -3.33
CA HIS A 197 -4.20 40.13 -3.20
C HIS A 197 -3.97 38.74 -2.60
N THR A 198 -2.73 38.30 -2.44
CA THR A 198 -2.42 37.01 -1.84
C THR A 198 -2.34 37.03 -0.31
N SER A 199 -2.39 38.21 0.30
CA SER A 199 -2.54 38.38 1.76
C SER A 199 -1.46 37.69 2.60
N SER A 200 -0.23 37.64 2.13
CA SER A 200 0.92 37.06 2.87
C SER A 200 0.70 35.60 3.26
N VAL A 201 0.04 34.83 2.40
CA VAL A 201 -0.09 33.39 2.58
C VAL A 201 0.57 32.67 1.40
N ASP A 202 1.18 31.56 1.66
CA ASP A 202 1.79 30.72 0.62
C ASP A 202 0.75 30.43 -0.46
N THR A 203 1.07 30.74 -1.71
CA THR A 203 0.11 30.74 -2.81
C THR A 203 0.73 30.15 -4.08
N TRP A 204 0.19 29.04 -4.57
CA TRP A 204 0.65 28.38 -5.80
C TRP A 204 0.51 29.30 -7.01
N ILE A 205 1.55 29.29 -7.85
CA ILE A 205 1.55 29.90 -9.20
C ILE A 205 1.72 28.79 -10.25
N GLY A 206 1.51 29.13 -11.51
CA GLY A 206 1.50 28.13 -12.58
C GLY A 206 2.89 27.80 -13.15
N LEU A 207 3.90 27.68 -12.29
CA LEU A 207 5.28 27.39 -12.68
C LEU A 207 5.72 26.08 -12.04
N THR A 208 6.23 25.12 -12.84
CA THR A 208 6.62 23.78 -12.36
C THR A 208 7.81 23.25 -13.15
N ASP A 209 8.60 22.37 -12.51
CA ASP A 209 9.65 21.60 -13.18
C ASP A 209 9.47 20.08 -13.05
N GLN A 210 8.26 19.61 -12.85
CA GLN A 210 7.94 18.18 -12.76
C GLN A 210 8.47 17.37 -13.95
N ASP A 211 8.62 17.99 -15.12
CA ASP A 211 9.20 17.37 -16.31
C ASP A 211 10.73 17.58 -16.43
N GLY A 212 11.37 18.06 -15.38
CA GLY A 212 12.82 18.25 -15.30
C GLY A 212 13.31 19.61 -15.80
N SER A 213 12.39 20.56 -16.06
CA SER A 213 12.75 21.95 -16.41
C SER A 213 11.61 22.88 -16.07
N TRP A 214 11.92 24.04 -15.53
CA TRP A 214 10.92 25.03 -15.17
C TRP A 214 10.10 25.47 -16.39
N THR A 215 8.79 25.30 -16.33
CA THR A 215 7.85 25.67 -17.41
C THR A 215 6.56 26.25 -16.80
N TRP A 216 5.99 27.23 -17.49
CA TRP A 216 4.67 27.75 -17.14
C TRP A 216 3.58 26.78 -17.63
N MET A 217 2.58 26.52 -16.81
CA MET A 217 1.47 25.59 -17.13
C MET A 217 0.63 26.00 -18.34
N ASP A 218 0.69 27.29 -18.73
CA ASP A 218 0.03 27.75 -19.98
C ASP A 218 0.89 27.54 -21.22
N GLY A 219 2.10 26.99 -21.06
CA GLY A 219 3.05 26.74 -22.15
C GLY A 219 3.94 27.92 -22.52
N THR A 220 3.89 29.03 -21.82
CA THR A 220 4.80 30.16 -22.10
C THR A 220 6.22 29.84 -21.65
N ASN A 221 7.19 30.41 -22.34
CA ASN A 221 8.60 30.13 -22.06
C ASN A 221 9.05 30.84 -20.77
N TYR A 222 9.58 30.06 -19.84
CA TYR A 222 10.04 30.56 -18.55
C TYR A 222 11.44 31.19 -18.64
N GLU A 223 12.37 30.57 -19.39
CA GLU A 223 13.80 30.93 -19.36
C GLU A 223 14.09 32.39 -19.70
N LYS A 224 13.31 32.96 -20.61
CA LYS A 224 13.47 34.34 -21.09
C LYS A 224 12.45 35.29 -20.47
N GLY A 225 11.64 34.79 -19.54
CA GLY A 225 10.57 35.54 -18.91
C GLY A 225 10.99 36.24 -17.63
N PHE A 226 10.01 36.87 -17.02
CA PHE A 226 10.15 37.51 -15.70
C PHE A 226 10.38 36.42 -14.63
N GLN A 227 11.26 36.66 -13.69
CA GLN A 227 11.56 35.76 -12.56
C GLN A 227 11.67 36.61 -11.28
N PHE A 228 11.18 36.06 -10.17
CA PHE A 228 11.18 36.78 -8.90
C PHE A 228 11.44 35.83 -7.70
N TRP A 229 12.39 34.91 -7.90
CA TRP A 229 12.80 33.95 -6.86
C TRP A 229 13.41 34.64 -5.64
N SER A 230 13.19 34.07 -4.49
CA SER A 230 13.91 34.43 -3.27
C SER A 230 15.41 34.10 -3.43
N PRO A 231 16.31 34.78 -2.72
CA PRO A 231 17.73 34.43 -2.79
C PRO A 231 18.00 32.97 -2.48
N GLN A 232 18.75 32.31 -3.36
CA GLN A 232 19.12 30.89 -3.32
C GLN A 232 18.00 29.92 -3.76
N GLN A 233 16.87 30.44 -4.20
CA GLN A 233 15.79 29.62 -4.78
C GLN A 233 15.82 29.63 -6.31
N PRO A 234 15.37 28.58 -6.98
CA PRO A 234 14.82 27.31 -6.43
C PRO A 234 15.95 26.39 -5.94
N ASP A 235 15.77 25.69 -4.79
CA ASP A 235 16.82 24.84 -4.21
C ASP A 235 16.46 23.34 -4.15
N ASN A 236 15.26 22.99 -4.55
CA ASN A 236 14.76 21.61 -4.62
C ASN A 236 15.06 20.84 -3.32
N TRP A 237 14.74 21.45 -2.19
CA TRP A 237 15.03 20.90 -0.86
C TRP A 237 14.26 19.59 -0.62
N ASN A 238 14.94 18.54 -0.19
CA ASN A 238 14.33 17.23 0.01
C ASN A 238 14.30 16.79 1.48
N GLY A 239 14.51 17.70 2.42
CA GLY A 239 14.49 17.41 3.86
C GLY A 239 13.11 17.45 4.53
N HIS A 240 12.04 17.56 3.79
CA HIS A 240 10.67 17.72 4.31
C HIS A 240 9.93 16.40 4.62
N ASP A 241 10.53 15.23 4.38
CA ASP A 241 9.95 13.89 4.64
C ASP A 241 8.62 13.59 3.91
N LEU A 242 8.28 14.37 2.87
CA LEU A 242 7.05 14.17 2.09
C LEU A 242 7.27 13.38 0.80
N GLY A 243 8.54 13.06 0.48
CA GLY A 243 8.95 12.33 -0.72
C GLY A 243 9.00 13.21 -1.96
N GLY A 244 9.94 12.94 -2.85
CA GLY A 244 10.16 13.71 -4.06
C GLY A 244 10.94 15.01 -3.83
N GLY A 245 11.05 15.82 -4.86
CA GLY A 245 11.64 17.16 -4.81
C GLY A 245 10.59 18.25 -4.65
N GLU A 246 11.01 19.49 -4.72
CA GLU A 246 10.14 20.66 -4.69
C GLU A 246 9.95 21.14 -6.13
N ASP A 247 8.93 20.60 -6.79
CA ASP A 247 8.73 20.74 -8.24
C ASP A 247 7.73 21.85 -8.62
N CYS A 248 7.22 22.62 -7.65
CA CYS A 248 6.17 23.62 -7.93
C CYS A 248 6.47 24.93 -7.22
N ALA A 249 6.34 26.06 -7.95
CA ALA A 249 6.62 27.36 -7.41
C ALA A 249 5.40 28.00 -6.72
N HIS A 250 5.66 28.74 -5.65
CA HIS A 250 4.64 29.48 -4.91
C HIS A 250 5.16 30.86 -4.48
N PHE A 251 4.25 31.77 -4.21
CA PHE A 251 4.56 33.00 -3.47
C PHE A 251 4.75 32.68 -2.00
N MET A 252 5.83 33.18 -1.43
CA MET A 252 5.99 33.26 0.02
C MET A 252 5.24 34.47 0.59
N ASP A 253 5.17 34.57 1.89
CA ASP A 253 4.62 35.74 2.60
C ASP A 253 5.37 37.03 2.25
N SER A 254 6.63 36.96 1.81
CA SER A 254 7.43 38.08 1.33
C SER A 254 7.04 38.56 -0.06
N GLY A 255 6.23 37.80 -0.80
CA GLY A 255 5.90 38.00 -2.20
C GLY A 255 6.91 37.41 -3.18
N GLN A 256 8.10 37.00 -2.73
CA GLN A 256 9.08 36.34 -3.59
C GLN A 256 8.69 34.87 -3.82
N TRP A 257 9.27 34.26 -4.85
CA TRP A 257 8.95 32.86 -5.19
C TRP A 257 9.89 31.89 -4.48
N ASP A 258 9.32 30.73 -4.13
CA ASP A 258 10.02 29.58 -3.57
C ASP A 258 9.52 28.32 -4.27
N ASP A 259 10.32 27.25 -4.35
CA ASP A 259 9.83 25.94 -4.80
C ASP A 259 9.33 25.16 -3.60
N ASN A 260 8.40 24.24 -3.84
CA ASN A 260 7.85 23.42 -2.76
C ASN A 260 7.25 22.12 -3.31
N VAL A 261 7.02 21.17 -2.40
CA VAL A 261 6.42 19.89 -2.78
C VAL A 261 4.94 20.10 -3.12
N TYR A 262 4.52 19.58 -4.25
CA TYR A 262 3.18 19.76 -4.81
C TYR A 262 2.04 19.29 -3.88
N THR A 263 2.33 18.50 -2.84
CA THR A 263 1.33 17.98 -1.90
C THR A 263 0.92 18.97 -0.81
N ARG A 264 1.65 20.08 -0.63
CA ARG A 264 1.30 21.07 0.39
C ARG A 264 0.00 21.79 0.03
N PRO A 265 -0.90 22.02 1.01
CA PRO A 265 -2.17 22.68 0.74
C PRO A 265 -2.05 24.22 0.81
N PHE A 266 -1.48 24.83 -0.23
CA PHE A 266 -1.35 26.28 -0.32
C PHE A 266 -2.57 26.90 -1.00
N HIS A 267 -2.78 28.19 -0.84
CA HIS A 267 -3.73 28.98 -1.60
C HIS A 267 -3.30 28.97 -3.08
N TRP A 268 -4.12 29.48 -3.98
CA TRP A 268 -3.76 29.53 -5.39
C TRP A 268 -4.49 30.67 -6.10
N VAL A 269 -3.94 31.11 -7.24
CA VAL A 269 -4.54 32.15 -8.07
C VAL A 269 -4.83 31.57 -9.45
N TRP A 270 -6.06 31.76 -9.91
CA TRP A 270 -6.46 31.46 -11.28
C TRP A 270 -6.32 32.68 -12.16
N GLU A 271 -5.97 32.45 -13.42
CA GLU A 271 -5.95 33.47 -14.47
C GLU A 271 -6.72 32.98 -15.69
N LYS A 272 -7.45 33.85 -16.33
CA LYS A 272 -8.02 33.62 -17.66
C LYS A 272 -8.11 34.91 -18.43
N LYS A 273 -8.01 34.83 -19.74
CA LYS A 273 -8.14 36.02 -20.61
C LYS A 273 -9.52 36.64 -20.49
N LEU A 274 -9.54 37.93 -20.53
CA LEU A 274 -10.78 38.72 -20.47
C LEU A 274 -11.70 38.35 -21.64
N GLY A 275 -12.91 37.88 -21.32
CA GLY A 275 -13.89 37.49 -22.30
C GLY A 275 -14.59 38.70 -22.94
N ARG A 276 -14.92 38.61 -24.24
CA ARG A 276 -15.76 39.61 -24.91
C ARG A 276 -17.23 39.32 -24.58
N ALA A 277 -17.96 40.37 -24.26
CA ALA A 277 -19.41 40.29 -24.17
C ALA A 277 -19.98 39.98 -25.58
N ARG A 278 -20.76 38.92 -25.70
CA ARG A 278 -21.45 38.51 -26.95
C ARG A 278 -22.87 39.02 -26.95
#